data_49a334a42081db206da2ce20130456d6
#
_entry.id   49a334a42081db206da2ce20130456d6
#
_cell.length_a   1.000
_cell.length_b   1.000
_cell.length_c   1.000
_cell.angle_alpha   90.00
_cell.angle_beta   90.00
_cell.angle_gamma   90.00
#
_symmetry.space_group_name_H-M   'P 1'
#
loop_
_entity.id
_entity.type
_entity.pdbx_description
1 polymer ?
#
loop_
_entity_poly.entity_id
_entity_poly.type
_entity_poly.pdbx_seq_one_letter_code
_entity_poly.pdbx_strand_id
1 'polypeptide(L)'
;MPNDRKMSEEGARFLSYVDGKHILLTPELSIKTQRSIGSDIMMVLDQCIPSTAPKADALAAMRLTERWAKRSLEARGDSPQSLFGIVQGACYLDLRKESVERICSLPLDGFALGGLAVG
;
A
#
# COMPACT_ATOMS: atom_id res chain seq x y z
N MET A 1 -6.97 -13.11 0.04
CA MET A 1 -7.88 -12.16 -0.62
C MET A 1 -8.63 -12.84 -1.74
N PRO A 2 -9.94 -12.64 -1.83
CA PRO A 2 -10.72 -13.25 -2.89
C PRO A 2 -10.26 -12.87 -4.29
N ASN A 3 -10.55 -13.73 -5.26
CA ASN A 3 -10.18 -13.49 -6.65
C ASN A 3 -10.96 -12.37 -7.32
N ASP A 4 -11.98 -11.84 -6.66
CA ASP A 4 -12.81 -10.74 -7.17
C ASP A 4 -12.26 -9.36 -6.84
N ARG A 5 -11.08 -9.31 -6.24
CA ARG A 5 -10.39 -8.04 -5.99
C ARG A 5 -9.82 -7.48 -7.29
N LYS A 6 -10.05 -6.19 -7.52
CA LYS A 6 -9.49 -5.48 -8.66
C LYS A 6 -8.67 -4.28 -8.17
N MET A 7 -7.45 -4.18 -8.66
CA MET A 7 -6.56 -3.07 -8.35
C MET A 7 -6.57 -2.09 -9.51
N SER A 8 -6.56 -0.80 -9.19
CA SER A 8 -6.44 0.28 -10.17
C SER A 8 -5.61 1.40 -9.55
N GLU A 9 -5.29 2.42 -10.35
CA GLU A 9 -4.58 3.59 -9.81
C GLU A 9 -5.36 4.25 -8.67
N GLU A 10 -6.68 4.25 -8.75
CA GLU A 10 -7.53 4.88 -7.75
C GLU A 10 -7.52 4.14 -6.41
N GLY A 11 -7.54 2.82 -6.45
CA GLY A 11 -7.60 2.03 -5.22
C GLY A 11 -7.87 0.56 -5.50
N ALA A 12 -8.25 -0.16 -4.45
CA ALA A 12 -8.61 -1.56 -4.50
C ALA A 12 -10.11 -1.71 -4.42
N ARG A 13 -10.71 -2.31 -5.44
CA ARG A 13 -12.14 -2.58 -5.49
C ARG A 13 -12.39 -4.04 -5.16
N PHE A 14 -13.29 -4.30 -4.24
CA PHE A 14 -13.63 -5.65 -3.83
C PHE A 14 -15.07 -5.72 -3.32
N LEU A 15 -15.57 -6.94 -3.19
CA LEU A 15 -16.88 -7.20 -2.60
C LEU A 15 -16.73 -7.48 -1.10
N SER A 16 -17.56 -6.82 -0.30
CA SER A 16 -17.66 -7.16 1.12
C SER A 16 -18.34 -8.52 1.25
N TYR A 17 -17.70 -9.45 1.94
CA TYR A 17 -18.31 -10.75 2.19
C TYR A 17 -19.38 -10.71 3.29
N VAL A 18 -19.52 -9.57 3.96
CA VAL A 18 -20.54 -9.39 4.99
C VAL A 18 -21.91 -9.11 4.36
N ASP A 19 -21.96 -8.21 3.37
CA ASP A 19 -23.22 -7.76 2.77
C ASP A 19 -23.21 -7.75 1.24
N GLY A 20 -22.12 -8.19 0.61
CA GLY A 20 -22.01 -8.24 -0.84
C GLY A 20 -21.86 -6.90 -1.55
N LYS A 21 -21.71 -5.81 -0.81
CA LYS A 21 -21.53 -4.50 -1.42
C LYS A 21 -20.16 -4.33 -2.03
N HIS A 22 -20.09 -3.58 -3.12
CA HIS A 22 -18.82 -3.18 -3.71
C HIS A 22 -18.18 -2.10 -2.85
N ILE A 23 -16.90 -2.30 -2.52
CA ILE A 23 -16.11 -1.34 -1.76
C ILE A 23 -14.92 -0.92 -2.61
N LEU A 24 -14.68 0.40 -2.67
CA LEU A 24 -13.46 0.95 -3.26
C LEU A 24 -12.63 1.54 -2.11
N LEU A 25 -11.53 0.87 -1.79
CA LEU A 25 -10.60 1.34 -0.78
C LEU A 25 -9.49 2.13 -1.48
N THR A 26 -9.46 3.43 -1.22
CA THR A 26 -8.42 4.33 -1.73
C THR A 26 -7.42 4.65 -0.64
N PRO A 27 -6.21 5.14 -1.00
CA PRO A 27 -5.28 5.63 0.02
C PRO A 27 -5.90 6.69 0.94
N GLU A 28 -6.69 7.60 0.38
CA GLU A 28 -7.36 8.65 1.16
C GLU A 28 -8.37 8.08 2.14
N LEU A 29 -9.19 7.12 1.70
CA LEU A 29 -10.18 6.49 2.57
C LEU A 29 -9.50 5.68 3.67
N SER A 30 -8.43 4.96 3.34
CA SER A 30 -7.67 4.19 4.31
C SER A 30 -7.11 5.09 5.41
N ILE A 31 -6.52 6.21 5.04
CA ILE A 31 -5.97 7.16 6.02
C ILE A 31 -7.08 7.79 6.86
N LYS A 32 -8.18 8.18 6.22
CA LYS A 32 -9.34 8.74 6.94
C LYS A 32 -9.86 7.76 7.98
N THR A 33 -9.97 6.50 7.61
CA THR A 33 -10.44 5.44 8.51
C THR A 33 -9.47 5.26 9.69
N GLN A 34 -8.17 5.20 9.42
CA GLN A 34 -7.17 5.05 10.47
C GLN A 34 -7.14 6.26 11.41
N ARG A 35 -7.33 7.46 10.88
CA ARG A 35 -7.47 8.67 11.71
C ARG A 35 -8.69 8.58 12.62
N SER A 36 -9.81 8.11 12.10
CA SER A 36 -11.05 7.97 12.86
C SER A 36 -10.93 6.92 13.97
N ILE A 37 -10.20 5.84 13.71
CA ILE A 37 -9.90 4.82 14.73
C ILE A 37 -8.99 5.38 15.81
N GLY A 38 -8.15 6.37 15.46
CA GLY A 38 -7.20 6.97 16.38
C GLY A 38 -5.95 6.14 16.61
N SER A 39 -5.55 5.33 15.61
CA SER A 39 -4.33 4.53 15.73
C SER A 39 -3.10 5.41 15.87
N ASP A 40 -2.15 5.01 16.68
CA ASP A 40 -0.90 5.75 16.86
C ASP A 40 -0.03 5.68 15.62
N ILE A 41 -0.03 4.53 14.95
CA ILE A 41 0.71 4.29 13.71
C ILE A 41 -0.29 3.95 12.62
N MET A 42 -0.20 4.69 11.52
CA MET A 42 -0.99 4.42 10.31
C MET A 42 -0.08 3.79 9.26
N MET A 43 -0.65 2.93 8.42
CA MET A 43 0.07 2.30 7.32
C MET A 43 -0.48 2.82 6.00
N VAL A 44 0.40 2.98 5.02
CA VAL A 44 -0.02 3.30 3.66
C VAL A 44 -0.78 2.11 3.06
N LEU A 45 -1.66 2.39 2.12
CA LEU A 45 -2.26 1.32 1.31
C LEU A 45 -1.21 0.87 0.28
N ASP A 46 -1.07 -0.42 0.11
CA ASP A 46 -0.08 -0.99 -0.79
C ASP A 46 -0.67 -2.11 -1.63
N GLN A 47 0.01 -2.45 -2.72
CA GLN A 47 -0.29 -3.63 -3.50
C GLN A 47 0.80 -4.67 -3.30
N CYS A 48 0.46 -5.74 -2.58
CA CYS A 48 1.32 -6.89 -2.38
C CYS A 48 0.94 -7.96 -3.40
N ILE A 49 1.93 -8.49 -4.11
CA ILE A 49 1.73 -9.54 -5.12
C ILE A 49 2.45 -10.81 -4.69
N PRO A 50 2.08 -11.97 -5.27
CA PRO A 50 2.78 -13.22 -4.95
C PRO A 50 4.28 -13.14 -5.27
N SER A 51 5.09 -13.86 -4.50
CA SER A 51 6.54 -13.91 -4.71
C SER A 51 6.91 -14.46 -6.08
N THR A 52 6.02 -15.26 -6.67
CA THR A 52 6.20 -15.88 -7.99
C THR A 52 5.74 -15.00 -9.15
N ALA A 53 5.24 -13.79 -8.89
CA ALA A 53 4.73 -12.91 -9.94
C ALA A 53 5.82 -12.55 -10.94
N PRO A 54 5.46 -12.34 -12.22
CA PRO A 54 6.42 -11.85 -13.21
C PRO A 54 7.01 -10.50 -12.81
N LYS A 55 8.25 -10.24 -13.21
CA LYS A 55 8.97 -9.01 -12.84
C LYS A 55 8.22 -7.74 -13.26
N ALA A 56 7.59 -7.75 -14.44
CA ALA A 56 6.82 -6.60 -14.90
C ALA A 56 5.66 -6.27 -13.96
N ASP A 57 4.98 -7.30 -13.45
CA ASP A 57 3.89 -7.12 -12.49
C ASP A 57 4.40 -6.62 -11.14
N ALA A 58 5.55 -7.14 -10.72
CA ALA A 58 6.20 -6.69 -9.49
C ALA A 58 6.60 -5.21 -9.58
N LEU A 59 7.14 -4.80 -10.72
CA LEU A 59 7.52 -3.41 -10.95
C LEU A 59 6.29 -2.50 -10.92
N ALA A 60 5.22 -2.89 -11.61
CA ALA A 60 3.99 -2.10 -11.66
C ALA A 60 3.37 -1.95 -10.26
N ALA A 61 3.31 -3.03 -9.50
CA ALA A 61 2.76 -3.01 -8.14
C ALA A 61 3.62 -2.16 -7.20
N MET A 62 4.93 -2.25 -7.32
CA MET A 62 5.86 -1.45 -6.53
C MET A 62 5.69 0.04 -6.79
N ARG A 63 5.56 0.43 -8.05
CA ARG A 63 5.37 1.84 -8.43
C ARG A 63 4.01 2.36 -8.02
N LEU A 64 2.97 1.54 -8.12
CA LEU A 64 1.65 1.90 -7.61
C LEU A 64 1.71 2.14 -6.10
N THR A 65 2.36 1.26 -5.37
CA THR A 65 2.54 1.40 -3.91
C THR A 65 3.25 2.71 -3.57
N GLU A 66 4.26 3.11 -4.35
CA GLU A 66 4.94 4.40 -4.15
C GLU A 66 3.99 5.58 -4.36
N ARG A 67 3.21 5.55 -5.44
CA ARG A 67 2.24 6.63 -5.69
C ARG A 67 1.18 6.70 -4.60
N TRP A 68 0.72 5.55 -4.12
CA TRP A 68 -0.24 5.49 -3.03
C TRP A 68 0.37 5.98 -1.71
N ALA A 69 1.67 5.77 -1.48
CA ALA A 69 2.34 6.32 -0.32
C ALA A 69 2.33 7.85 -0.33
N LYS A 70 2.54 8.45 -1.50
CA LYS A 70 2.47 9.90 -1.66
C LYS A 70 1.06 10.43 -1.39
N ARG A 71 0.05 9.75 -1.92
CA ARG A 71 -1.36 10.12 -1.68
C ARG A 71 -1.72 9.97 -0.19
N SER A 72 -1.19 8.95 0.46
CA SER A 72 -1.40 8.74 1.90
C SER A 72 -0.78 9.87 2.73
N LEU A 73 0.40 10.34 2.34
CA LEU A 73 1.04 11.48 3.00
C LEU A 73 0.18 12.75 2.90
N GLU A 74 -0.37 13.01 1.73
CA GLU A 74 -1.26 14.16 1.54
C GLU A 74 -2.53 14.01 2.38
N ALA A 75 -3.11 12.81 2.43
CA ALA A 75 -4.31 12.55 3.19
C ALA A 75 -4.09 12.67 4.70
N ARG A 76 -2.89 12.31 5.19
CA ARG A 76 -2.55 12.50 6.60
C ARG A 76 -2.55 13.97 6.97
N GLY A 77 -2.03 14.82 6.10
CA GLY A 77 -1.93 16.25 6.35
C GLY A 77 -1.16 16.54 7.63
N ASP A 78 -1.78 17.29 8.54
CA ASP A 78 -1.18 17.72 9.79
C ASP A 78 -1.53 16.82 10.99
N SER A 79 -2.10 15.63 10.74
CA SER A 79 -2.38 14.68 11.82
C SER A 79 -1.09 14.31 12.55
N PRO A 80 -1.10 14.24 13.90
CA PRO A 80 0.09 13.85 14.66
C PRO A 80 0.40 12.37 14.62
N GLN A 81 -0.48 11.56 14.04
CA GLN A 81 -0.28 10.11 13.93
C GLN A 81 0.88 9.80 12.98
N SER A 82 1.70 8.82 13.34
CA SER A 82 2.81 8.37 12.50
C SER A 82 2.28 7.63 11.28
N LEU A 83 2.94 7.82 10.15
CA LEU A 83 2.61 7.11 8.90
C LEU A 83 3.82 6.32 8.42
N PHE A 84 3.63 5.02 8.25
CA PHE A 84 4.66 4.10 7.79
C PHE A 84 4.43 3.73 6.34
N GLY A 85 5.51 3.79 5.55
CA GLY A 85 5.50 3.30 4.18
C GLY A 85 5.85 1.82 4.12
N ILE A 86 5.65 1.22 2.94
CA ILE A 86 5.88 -0.21 2.75
C ILE A 86 6.78 -0.41 1.54
N VAL A 87 7.89 -1.11 1.75
CA VAL A 87 8.81 -1.49 0.68
C VAL A 87 8.29 -2.76 0.02
N GLN A 88 8.21 -2.75 -1.30
CA GLN A 88 7.76 -3.87 -2.11
C GLN A 88 8.85 -4.28 -3.11
N GLY A 89 8.55 -5.13 -4.06
CA GLY A 89 9.49 -5.59 -5.09
C GLY A 89 9.54 -7.10 -5.25
N ALA A 90 8.60 -7.82 -4.65
CA ALA A 90 8.54 -9.28 -4.66
C ALA A 90 9.91 -9.87 -4.26
N CYS A 91 10.45 -10.83 -5.04
CA CYS A 91 11.75 -11.43 -4.78
C CYS A 91 12.85 -10.88 -5.70
N TYR A 92 12.61 -9.77 -6.39
CA TYR A 92 13.58 -9.18 -7.30
C TYR A 92 14.44 -8.16 -6.56
N LEU A 93 15.71 -8.48 -6.37
CA LEU A 93 16.60 -7.68 -5.54
C LEU A 93 16.76 -6.25 -6.03
N ASP A 94 16.85 -6.06 -7.35
CA ASP A 94 16.94 -4.73 -7.96
C ASP A 94 15.70 -3.89 -7.71
N LEU A 95 14.52 -4.51 -7.78
CA LEU A 95 13.27 -3.81 -7.47
C LEU A 95 13.16 -3.46 -6.00
N ARG A 96 13.59 -4.37 -5.11
CA ARG A 96 13.58 -4.09 -3.68
C ARG A 96 14.49 -2.92 -3.34
N LYS A 97 15.64 -2.83 -3.97
CA LYS A 97 16.55 -1.68 -3.80
C LYS A 97 15.91 -0.38 -4.27
N GLU A 98 15.30 -0.40 -5.46
CA GLU A 98 14.61 0.78 -5.98
C GLU A 98 13.47 1.21 -5.05
N SER A 99 12.69 0.25 -4.56
CA SER A 99 11.60 0.53 -3.63
C SER A 99 12.11 1.19 -2.35
N VAL A 100 13.20 0.67 -1.78
CA VAL A 100 13.82 1.26 -0.59
C VAL A 100 14.22 2.72 -0.86
N GLU A 101 14.91 2.98 -1.96
CA GLU A 101 15.35 4.33 -2.30
C GLU A 101 14.18 5.30 -2.45
N ARG A 102 13.13 4.87 -3.16
CA ARG A 102 12.00 5.73 -3.44
C ARG A 102 11.10 5.94 -2.23
N ILE A 103 10.80 4.89 -1.48
CA ILE A 103 9.92 4.99 -0.30
C ILE A 103 10.64 5.75 0.81
N CYS A 104 11.93 5.46 1.04
CA CYS A 104 12.69 6.12 2.09
C CYS A 104 13.01 7.58 1.78
N SER A 105 12.84 8.03 0.54
CA SER A 105 12.98 9.44 0.19
C SER A 105 11.75 10.27 0.57
N LEU A 106 10.64 9.63 0.89
CA LEU A 106 9.43 10.33 1.31
C LEU A 106 9.49 10.67 2.80
N PRO A 107 8.85 11.77 3.23
CA PRO A 107 8.87 12.18 4.65
C PRO A 107 7.91 11.34 5.50
N LEU A 108 8.11 10.03 5.49
CA LEU A 108 7.38 9.06 6.30
C LEU A 108 8.09 8.89 7.64
N ASP A 109 7.35 8.45 8.66
CA ASP A 109 7.89 8.31 10.01
C ASP A 109 8.57 6.96 10.22
N GLY A 110 8.26 5.98 9.41
CA GLY A 110 8.88 4.66 9.48
C GLY A 110 8.58 3.84 8.25
N PHE A 111 9.11 2.61 8.21
CA PHE A 111 9.05 1.77 7.01
C PHE A 111 8.85 0.32 7.39
N ALA A 112 8.02 -0.37 6.64
CA ALA A 112 7.78 -1.80 6.77
C ALA A 112 8.30 -2.54 5.54
N LEU A 113 8.70 -3.78 5.73
CA LEU A 113 9.12 -4.65 4.64
C LEU A 113 7.92 -5.50 4.24
N GLY A 114 7.40 -5.24 3.05
CA GLY A 114 6.25 -5.96 2.53
C GLY A 114 6.65 -7.15 1.66
N GLY A 115 5.70 -8.04 1.41
CA GLY A 115 5.88 -9.16 0.49
C GLY A 115 6.69 -10.32 1.03
N LEU A 116 6.99 -10.36 2.32
CA LEU A 116 7.83 -11.42 2.89
C LEU A 116 7.04 -12.63 3.38
N ALA A 117 5.75 -12.45 3.64
CA ALA A 117 4.89 -13.50 4.18
C ALA A 117 3.91 -14.07 3.16
N VAL A 118 4.15 -13.86 1.88
CA VAL A 118 3.33 -14.37 0.78
C VAL A 118 4.04 -15.53 0.12
N GLY A 119 3.30 -16.59 -0.16
CA GLY A 119 3.83 -17.84 -0.66
C GLY A 119 4.30 -17.88 -2.09
#